data_102e0a0982e56b55820b36388cdfbe31
#
_entry.id   102e0a0982e56b55820b36388cdfbe31
#
_cell.length_a   1.000
_cell.length_b   1.000
_cell.length_c   1.000
_cell.angle_alpha   90.00
_cell.angle_beta   90.00
_cell.angle_gamma   90.00
#
_symmetry.space_group_name_H-M   'P 1'
#
loop_
_entity.id
_entity.type
_entity.pdbx_description
1 polymer ?
#
loop_
_entity_poly.entity_id
_entity_poly.type
_entity_poly.pdbx_seq_one_letter_code
_entity_poly.pdbx_strand_id
1 'polypeptide(L)'
;MCTAATYQTRGFYMGRTLDYEFSYGEEIVITPRRFPIALRHGGVMDTHYAIIGTAHVADGFPLYYDAVNEKGLGMAGLNFVGSAQYAEVVPDRENIAQFEFIPRLLGRCATLAEAREALRTLNLTGTPFSERLPASQLHWLLADKSGAVVIESVADGLKVYDDPAGVLTNNPPFPQQMFALNNFMHLSPKQPENLFSDALPLTLYSRGMGALGLPGDLSSASRFVRAAFTRLHSVSGEGEADSVGQFFHILGAVEQQNGCCEVRPGEYERTIYTSCWNADRGIYYYTTYTNRRISAVELRREDLDAAALIRYPMRTREDIFYQNAPGTES
;
A
#
# COMPACT_ATOMS: atom_id res chain seq x y z
N MET A 1 -0.92 8.56 -8.43
CA MET A 1 -2.02 8.00 -7.57
C MET A 1 -1.55 6.67 -6.96
N CYS A 2 -2.38 5.99 -6.15
CA CYS A 2 -1.93 4.78 -5.45
C CYS A 2 -3.14 3.98 -4.99
N THR A 3 -2.96 2.67 -4.76
CA THR A 3 -3.95 1.81 -4.10
C THR A 3 -3.23 0.89 -3.13
N ALA A 4 -3.66 0.81 -1.89
CA ALA A 4 -3.19 -0.19 -0.92
C ALA A 4 -4.34 -1.13 -0.56
N ALA A 5 -4.01 -2.38 -0.26
CA ALA A 5 -4.98 -3.39 0.14
C ALA A 5 -4.39 -4.34 1.19
N THR A 6 -5.29 -4.95 1.96
CA THR A 6 -4.99 -6.10 2.82
C THR A 6 -5.64 -7.36 2.25
N TYR A 7 -5.13 -8.54 2.57
CA TYR A 7 -5.74 -9.80 2.19
C TYR A 7 -5.44 -10.86 3.25
N GLN A 8 -6.48 -11.54 3.71
CA GLN A 8 -6.36 -12.57 4.73
C GLN A 8 -6.70 -13.93 4.12
N THR A 9 -5.75 -14.86 4.24
CA THR A 9 -5.95 -16.28 3.96
C THR A 9 -5.53 -17.06 5.21
N ARG A 10 -4.66 -18.06 5.11
CA ARG A 10 -3.96 -18.62 6.28
C ARG A 10 -2.95 -17.62 6.85
N GLY A 11 -2.30 -16.82 5.98
CA GLY A 11 -1.42 -15.72 6.34
C GLY A 11 -2.10 -14.37 6.16
N PHE A 12 -1.49 -13.33 6.73
CA PHE A 12 -1.90 -11.95 6.52
C PHE A 12 -0.98 -11.27 5.51
N TYR A 13 -1.59 -10.70 4.47
CA TYR A 13 -0.91 -10.01 3.38
C TYR A 13 -1.37 -8.55 3.30
N MET A 14 -0.44 -7.68 2.98
CA MET A 14 -0.72 -6.29 2.66
C MET A 14 0.27 -5.81 1.60
N GLY A 15 -0.07 -4.78 0.87
CA GLY A 15 0.79 -4.16 -0.13
C GLY A 15 0.08 -3.05 -0.86
N ARG A 16 0.75 -2.52 -1.89
CA ARG A 16 0.22 -1.36 -2.62
C ARG A 16 0.67 -1.33 -4.08
N THR A 17 0.02 -0.50 -4.90
CA THR A 17 0.56 0.03 -6.15
C THR A 17 1.15 1.42 -5.89
N LEU A 18 2.34 1.73 -6.43
CA LEU A 18 2.82 3.11 -6.58
C LEU A 18 2.53 3.56 -8.01
N ASP A 19 1.58 4.48 -8.16
CA ASP A 19 1.19 5.00 -9.45
C ASP A 19 1.69 6.43 -9.57
N TYR A 20 2.59 6.66 -10.55
CA TYR A 20 3.23 7.96 -10.79
C TYR A 20 3.76 8.07 -12.22
N GLU A 21 4.13 9.28 -12.66
CA GLU A 21 4.63 9.50 -13.99
C GLU A 21 6.11 9.13 -14.18
N PHE A 22 6.88 9.08 -13.08
CA PHE A 22 8.30 8.68 -13.10
C PHE A 22 8.68 7.92 -11.81
N SER A 23 9.81 7.21 -11.86
CA SER A 23 10.41 6.54 -10.71
C SER A 23 11.40 7.48 -10.02
N TYR A 24 11.41 7.47 -8.69
CA TYR A 24 12.42 8.15 -7.86
C TYR A 24 13.65 7.29 -7.62
N GLY A 25 13.75 6.09 -8.22
CA GLY A 25 14.79 5.11 -7.95
C GLY A 25 14.51 4.31 -6.68
N GLU A 26 13.30 3.77 -6.62
CA GLU A 26 12.84 2.95 -5.50
C GLU A 26 13.66 1.67 -5.39
N GLU A 27 13.94 1.27 -4.16
CA GLU A 27 14.66 0.04 -3.83
C GLU A 27 13.91 -0.71 -2.73
N ILE A 28 14.14 -2.02 -2.62
CA ILE A 28 13.77 -2.76 -1.42
C ILE A 28 14.86 -2.50 -0.38
N VAL A 29 14.45 -1.95 0.75
CA VAL A 29 15.36 -1.55 1.83
C VAL A 29 14.98 -2.27 3.10
N ILE A 30 16.01 -2.87 3.75
CA ILE A 30 15.89 -3.36 5.12
C ILE A 30 16.60 -2.37 6.02
N THR A 31 15.87 -1.90 7.04
CA THR A 31 16.44 -1.14 8.16
C THR A 31 16.60 -2.08 9.34
N PRO A 32 17.82 -2.58 9.62
CA PRO A 32 18.08 -3.50 10.73
C PRO A 32 17.89 -2.82 12.09
N ARG A 33 17.72 -3.61 13.15
CA ARG A 33 17.36 -3.16 14.52
C ARG A 33 18.32 -2.13 15.12
N ARG A 34 19.60 -2.14 14.70
CA ARG A 34 20.66 -1.25 15.22
C ARG A 34 21.04 -0.13 14.26
N PHE A 35 20.35 -0.01 13.15
CA PHE A 35 20.53 1.14 12.28
C PHE A 35 19.99 2.39 12.99
N PRO A 36 20.81 3.44 13.22
CA PRO A 36 20.35 4.63 13.93
C PRO A 36 19.41 5.46 13.06
N ILE A 37 18.15 5.57 13.44
CA ILE A 37 17.15 6.42 12.76
C ILE A 37 17.16 7.78 13.47
N ALA A 38 17.75 8.79 12.84
CA ALA A 38 17.74 10.17 13.35
C ALA A 38 16.40 10.84 13.06
N LEU A 39 15.71 11.27 14.11
CA LEU A 39 14.43 11.99 14.04
C LEU A 39 14.66 13.49 14.15
N ARG A 40 13.92 14.30 13.39
CA ARG A 40 14.06 15.76 13.34
C ARG A 40 13.78 16.41 14.70
N HIS A 41 12.83 15.85 15.46
CA HIS A 41 12.37 16.40 16.72
C HIS A 41 12.53 15.46 17.92
N GLY A 42 12.97 14.24 17.69
CA GLY A 42 12.95 13.15 18.70
C GLY A 42 14.31 12.51 19.04
N GLY A 43 15.42 13.08 18.62
CA GLY A 43 16.74 12.48 18.81
C GLY A 43 16.98 11.30 17.87
N VAL A 44 17.60 10.22 18.36
CA VAL A 44 17.94 9.04 17.56
C VAL A 44 17.27 7.82 18.14
N MET A 45 16.65 7.01 17.28
CA MET A 45 16.22 5.66 17.63
C MET A 45 17.37 4.69 17.35
N ASP A 46 18.17 4.37 18.36
CA ASP A 46 19.33 3.46 18.26
C ASP A 46 18.93 1.98 18.23
N THR A 47 17.74 1.67 18.69
CA THR A 47 17.16 0.32 18.70
C THR A 47 15.69 0.39 18.35
N HIS A 48 15.28 -0.47 17.44
CA HIS A 48 13.90 -0.55 16.97
C HIS A 48 13.65 -1.93 16.34
N TYR A 49 12.43 -2.26 15.97
CA TYR A 49 12.16 -3.46 15.17
C TYR A 49 12.78 -3.31 13.78
N ALA A 50 13.28 -4.42 13.24
CA ALA A 50 13.73 -4.46 11.85
C ALA A 50 12.54 -4.22 10.90
N ILE A 51 12.78 -3.44 9.85
CA ILE A 51 11.77 -3.00 8.89
C ILE A 51 12.23 -3.40 7.49
N ILE A 52 11.33 -3.89 6.65
CA ILE A 52 11.55 -4.10 5.22
C ILE A 52 10.46 -3.41 4.42
N GLY A 53 10.81 -2.77 3.33
CA GLY A 53 9.84 -2.11 2.46
C GLY A 53 10.46 -1.50 1.23
N THR A 54 9.64 -0.83 0.43
CA THR A 54 10.12 -0.01 -0.69
C THR A 54 10.41 1.41 -0.21
N ALA A 55 11.61 1.90 -0.49
CA ALA A 55 12.05 3.23 -0.10
C ALA A 55 12.90 3.91 -1.18
N HIS A 56 12.91 5.23 -1.16
CA HIS A 56 13.97 6.04 -1.75
C HIS A 56 15.00 6.37 -0.64
N VAL A 57 16.27 6.00 -0.84
CA VAL A 57 17.31 6.30 0.15
C VAL A 57 17.97 7.61 -0.20
N ALA A 58 17.72 8.64 0.62
CA ALA A 58 18.32 9.96 0.49
C ALA A 58 19.17 10.27 1.73
N ASP A 59 20.40 10.73 1.54
CA ASP A 59 21.34 11.08 2.61
C ASP A 59 21.48 9.97 3.70
N GLY A 60 21.41 8.69 3.27
CA GLY A 60 21.47 7.54 4.16
C GLY A 60 20.19 7.25 4.94
N PHE A 61 19.11 8.03 4.73
CA PHE A 61 17.82 7.82 5.38
C PHE A 61 16.83 7.12 4.44
N PRO A 62 16.12 6.05 4.89
CA PRO A 62 15.13 5.35 4.07
C PRO A 62 13.79 6.08 4.10
N LEU A 63 13.45 6.78 3.04
CA LEU A 63 12.14 7.41 2.82
C LEU A 63 11.17 6.34 2.31
N TYR A 64 10.49 5.66 3.22
CA TYR A 64 9.61 4.56 2.89
C TYR A 64 8.31 5.03 2.25
N TYR A 65 7.91 4.37 1.16
CA TYR A 65 6.57 4.45 0.56
C TYR A 65 5.61 3.47 1.24
N ASP A 66 6.10 2.28 1.52
CA ASP A 66 5.41 1.21 2.24
C ASP A 66 6.44 0.28 2.90
N ALA A 67 6.07 -0.30 4.02
CA ALA A 67 6.95 -1.19 4.75
C ALA A 67 6.18 -2.07 5.73
N VAL A 68 6.83 -3.14 6.19
CA VAL A 68 6.40 -4.02 7.27
C VAL A 68 7.56 -4.24 8.25
N ASN A 69 7.26 -4.32 9.52
CA ASN A 69 8.26 -4.69 10.51
C ASN A 69 8.31 -6.20 10.77
N GLU A 70 9.33 -6.64 11.48
CA GLU A 70 9.54 -8.05 11.84
C GLU A 70 8.44 -8.67 12.72
N LYS A 71 7.54 -7.85 13.28
CA LYS A 71 6.39 -8.27 14.09
C LYS A 71 5.12 -8.44 13.25
N GLY A 72 5.12 -7.98 12.00
CA GLY A 72 4.00 -8.11 11.08
C GLY A 72 3.06 -6.91 11.03
N LEU A 73 3.41 -5.80 11.69
CA LEU A 73 2.71 -4.53 11.49
C LEU A 73 3.21 -3.90 10.20
N GLY A 74 2.30 -3.52 9.31
CA GLY A 74 2.61 -2.93 8.01
C GLY A 74 1.93 -1.59 7.78
N MET A 75 2.58 -0.72 7.00
CA MET A 75 2.10 0.62 6.71
C MET A 75 2.42 1.03 5.26
N ALA A 76 1.47 1.67 4.60
CA ALA A 76 1.65 2.24 3.26
C ALA A 76 1.18 3.69 3.24
N GLY A 77 1.99 4.59 2.68
CA GLY A 77 1.66 6.00 2.48
C GLY A 77 1.18 6.25 1.05
N LEU A 78 0.05 6.91 0.88
CA LEU A 78 -0.57 7.21 -0.41
C LEU A 78 -0.80 8.71 -0.57
N ASN A 79 -0.74 9.22 -1.80
CA ASN A 79 -0.99 10.63 -2.09
C ASN A 79 -2.39 11.08 -1.63
N PHE A 80 -2.42 12.21 -0.91
CA PHE A 80 -3.63 12.84 -0.38
C PHE A 80 -3.60 14.35 -0.63
N VAL A 81 -3.26 14.70 -1.87
CA VAL A 81 -2.96 16.07 -2.30
C VAL A 81 -4.18 16.98 -2.11
N GLY A 82 -3.94 18.16 -1.52
CA GLY A 82 -4.97 19.17 -1.23
C GLY A 82 -5.82 18.89 0.01
N SER A 83 -5.76 17.67 0.57
CA SER A 83 -6.50 17.29 1.79
C SER A 83 -5.58 17.13 3.00
N ALA A 84 -4.34 16.65 2.79
CA ALA A 84 -3.37 16.51 3.87
C ALA A 84 -2.97 17.87 4.45
N GLN A 85 -3.04 18.00 5.77
CA GLN A 85 -2.55 19.15 6.53
C GLN A 85 -1.80 18.65 7.76
N TYR A 86 -0.58 19.13 7.95
CA TYR A 86 0.26 18.74 9.07
C TYR A 86 0.31 19.84 10.11
N ALA A 87 0.49 19.46 11.37
CA ALA A 87 0.56 20.39 12.48
C ALA A 87 1.92 21.10 12.52
N GLU A 88 1.95 22.24 13.23
CA GLU A 88 3.19 22.85 13.67
C GLU A 88 3.80 22.03 14.82
N VAL A 89 5.08 22.26 15.08
CA VAL A 89 5.78 21.67 16.23
C VAL A 89 5.14 22.17 17.53
N VAL A 90 4.74 21.25 18.39
CA VAL A 90 4.14 21.56 19.69
C VAL A 90 5.11 21.17 20.80
N PRO A 91 5.49 22.10 21.70
CA PRO A 91 6.31 21.77 22.87
C PRO A 91 5.64 20.67 23.71
N ASP A 92 6.47 19.82 24.32
CA ASP A 92 6.05 18.73 25.22
C ASP A 92 5.18 17.63 24.56
N ARG A 93 5.11 17.59 23.22
CA ARG A 93 4.54 16.50 22.46
C ARG A 93 5.60 15.73 21.68
N GLU A 94 5.31 14.48 21.35
CA GLU A 94 6.13 13.71 20.43
C GLU A 94 5.89 14.21 18.99
N ASN A 95 6.76 15.13 18.53
CA ASN A 95 6.71 15.69 17.19
C ASN A 95 7.44 14.76 16.22
N ILE A 96 6.78 14.34 15.16
CA ILE A 96 7.33 13.46 14.13
C ILE A 96 7.14 14.13 12.76
N ALA A 97 8.22 14.25 12.01
CA ALA A 97 8.12 14.73 10.63
C ALA A 97 7.40 13.69 9.76
N GLN A 98 6.68 14.15 8.74
CA GLN A 98 5.85 13.28 7.88
C GLN A 98 6.67 12.11 7.29
N PHE A 99 7.90 12.34 6.84
CA PHE A 99 8.76 11.31 6.24
C PHE A 99 9.28 10.26 7.26
N GLU A 100 9.25 10.58 8.55
CA GLU A 100 9.63 9.70 9.66
C GLU A 100 8.48 8.80 10.13
N PHE A 101 7.26 9.05 9.66
CA PHE A 101 6.05 8.47 10.25
C PHE A 101 6.03 6.95 10.12
N ILE A 102 6.35 6.41 8.93
CA ILE A 102 6.45 4.95 8.72
C ILE A 102 7.53 4.34 9.60
N PRO A 103 8.82 4.76 9.53
CA PRO A 103 9.86 4.13 10.34
C PRO A 103 9.66 4.32 11.84
N ARG A 104 9.05 5.46 12.28
CA ARG A 104 8.78 5.70 13.69
C ARG A 104 7.72 4.73 14.25
N LEU A 105 6.59 4.56 13.55
CA LEU A 105 5.54 3.65 14.00
C LEU A 105 6.00 2.19 13.92
N LEU A 106 6.53 1.76 12.78
CA LEU A 106 6.97 0.38 12.58
C LEU A 106 8.18 0.00 13.44
N GLY A 107 9.04 0.96 13.75
CA GLY A 107 10.19 0.73 14.63
C GLY A 107 9.83 0.56 16.10
N ARG A 108 8.71 1.10 16.55
CA ARG A 108 8.32 1.11 17.98
C ARG A 108 7.10 0.29 18.33
N CYS A 109 6.21 0.03 17.37
CA CYS A 109 4.97 -0.69 17.62
C CYS A 109 5.04 -2.11 17.01
N ALA A 110 4.71 -3.10 17.80
CA ALA A 110 4.64 -4.50 17.36
C ALA A 110 3.27 -4.83 16.75
N THR A 111 2.22 -4.12 17.16
CA THR A 111 0.83 -4.42 16.82
C THR A 111 0.06 -3.16 16.43
N LEU A 112 -1.06 -3.35 15.75
CA LEU A 112 -2.01 -2.28 15.43
C LEU A 112 -2.55 -1.61 16.70
N ALA A 113 -2.76 -2.38 17.77
CA ALA A 113 -3.23 -1.84 19.05
C ALA A 113 -2.20 -0.88 19.69
N GLU A 114 -0.92 -1.25 19.70
CA GLU A 114 0.17 -0.39 20.17
C GLU A 114 0.30 0.88 19.33
N ALA A 115 0.18 0.74 18.00
CA ALA A 115 0.23 1.87 17.10
C ALA A 115 -0.94 2.85 17.31
N ARG A 116 -2.16 2.34 17.55
CA ARG A 116 -3.33 3.17 17.90
C ARG A 116 -3.09 3.98 19.19
N GLU A 117 -2.46 3.38 20.18
CA GLU A 117 -2.14 4.09 21.42
C GLU A 117 -1.08 5.18 21.19
N ALA A 118 -0.02 4.86 20.45
CA ALA A 118 1.00 5.84 20.08
C ALA A 118 0.41 7.04 19.30
N LEU A 119 -0.53 6.81 18.39
CA LEU A 119 -1.19 7.84 17.60
C LEU A 119 -2.00 8.86 18.43
N ARG A 120 -2.35 8.56 19.67
CA ARG A 120 -3.09 9.51 20.55
C ARG A 120 -2.23 10.69 21.03
N THR A 121 -0.92 10.47 21.16
CA THR A 121 0.01 11.46 21.70
C THR A 121 0.94 12.06 20.66
N LEU A 122 1.05 11.40 19.50
CA LEU A 122 1.92 11.81 18.41
C LEU A 122 1.40 13.10 17.76
N ASN A 123 2.31 13.99 17.42
CA ASN A 123 2.07 15.20 16.64
C ASN A 123 2.80 15.11 15.30
N LEU A 124 2.04 14.95 14.22
CA LEU A 124 2.58 14.80 12.87
C LEU A 124 2.82 16.17 12.24
N THR A 125 4.09 16.48 11.95
CA THR A 125 4.51 17.80 11.48
C THR A 125 4.84 17.82 9.99
N GLY A 126 4.69 19.00 9.38
CA GLY A 126 5.07 19.26 7.99
C GLY A 126 6.56 19.56 7.80
N THR A 127 7.41 19.17 8.74
CA THR A 127 8.86 19.39 8.64
C THR A 127 9.43 18.68 7.41
N PRO A 128 10.07 19.38 6.46
CA PRO A 128 10.61 18.78 5.26
C PRO A 128 11.84 17.91 5.54
N PHE A 129 12.08 16.91 4.69
CA PHE A 129 13.33 16.17 4.70
C PHE A 129 14.50 17.08 4.29
N SER A 130 14.32 17.83 3.21
CA SER A 130 15.25 18.83 2.70
C SER A 130 14.50 19.87 1.85
N GLU A 131 15.20 20.92 1.41
CA GLU A 131 14.60 21.90 0.48
C GLU A 131 14.11 21.26 -0.84
N ARG A 132 14.77 20.19 -1.30
CA ARG A 132 14.41 19.46 -2.52
C ARG A 132 13.34 18.38 -2.30
N LEU A 133 13.16 17.95 -1.06
CA LEU A 133 12.20 16.94 -0.66
C LEU A 133 11.30 17.51 0.47
N PRO A 134 10.30 18.31 0.10
CA PRO A 134 9.32 18.86 1.05
C PRO A 134 8.45 17.74 1.64
N ALA A 135 7.71 18.05 2.69
CA ALA A 135 6.74 17.11 3.24
C ALA A 135 5.69 16.74 2.20
N SER A 136 5.60 15.46 1.89
CA SER A 136 4.63 14.92 0.94
C SER A 136 3.24 14.92 1.55
N GLN A 137 2.23 15.29 0.77
CA GLN A 137 0.83 15.25 1.20
C GLN A 137 0.31 13.82 1.12
N LEU A 138 0.33 13.11 2.25
CA LEU A 138 -0.02 11.69 2.33
C LEU A 138 -1.14 11.43 3.34
N HIS A 139 -1.77 10.28 3.18
CA HIS A 139 -2.51 9.53 4.19
C HIS A 139 -2.04 8.06 4.18
N TRP A 140 -2.41 7.27 5.17
CA TRP A 140 -1.80 5.97 5.36
C TRP A 140 -2.81 4.88 5.66
N LEU A 141 -2.55 3.69 5.10
CA LEU A 141 -3.13 2.43 5.55
C LEU A 141 -2.13 1.77 6.50
N LEU A 142 -2.57 1.45 7.71
CA LEU A 142 -1.80 0.75 8.73
C LEU A 142 -2.56 -0.50 9.13
N ALA A 143 -1.92 -1.67 9.11
CA ALA A 143 -2.61 -2.93 9.37
C ALA A 143 -1.69 -4.02 9.94
N ASP A 144 -2.29 -4.93 10.67
CA ASP A 144 -1.78 -6.25 11.01
C ASP A 144 -2.90 -7.29 10.87
N LYS A 145 -2.66 -8.54 11.26
CA LYS A 145 -3.65 -9.62 11.18
C LYS A 145 -4.93 -9.38 12.00
N SER A 146 -4.96 -8.40 12.89
CA SER A 146 -6.15 -8.06 13.72
C SER A 146 -7.10 -7.09 13.01
N GLY A 147 -6.63 -6.39 11.96
CA GLY A 147 -7.42 -5.45 11.19
C GLY A 147 -6.60 -4.36 10.53
N ALA A 148 -7.30 -3.34 10.03
CA ALA A 148 -6.72 -2.20 9.33
C ALA A 148 -7.31 -0.87 9.81
N VAL A 149 -6.51 0.19 9.73
CA VAL A 149 -6.95 1.57 9.95
C VAL A 149 -6.40 2.49 8.86
N VAL A 150 -7.17 3.51 8.56
CA VAL A 150 -6.72 4.64 7.76
C VAL A 150 -6.37 5.81 8.68
N ILE A 151 -5.23 6.42 8.41
CA ILE A 151 -4.72 7.58 9.15
C ILE A 151 -4.68 8.78 8.19
N GLU A 152 -5.39 9.84 8.53
CA GLU A 152 -5.46 11.09 7.78
C GLU A 152 -5.12 12.28 8.68
N SER A 153 -4.13 13.08 8.30
CA SER A 153 -3.83 14.36 8.93
C SER A 153 -4.51 15.47 8.11
N VAL A 154 -5.54 16.07 8.67
CA VAL A 154 -6.40 17.07 8.02
C VAL A 154 -6.52 18.32 8.89
N ALA A 155 -7.25 19.35 8.42
CA ALA A 155 -7.41 20.63 9.13
C ALA A 155 -7.82 20.46 10.61
N ASP A 156 -8.65 19.47 10.91
CA ASP A 156 -9.12 19.17 12.28
C ASP A 156 -8.17 18.22 13.07
N GLY A 157 -6.93 18.04 12.60
CA GLY A 157 -5.91 17.21 13.23
C GLY A 157 -5.84 15.79 12.68
N LEU A 158 -5.11 14.94 13.41
CA LEU A 158 -4.89 13.54 13.03
C LEU A 158 -6.14 12.71 13.30
N LYS A 159 -6.64 12.03 12.28
CA LYS A 159 -7.81 11.14 12.33
C LYS A 159 -7.37 9.70 12.10
N VAL A 160 -7.99 8.79 12.83
CA VAL A 160 -7.78 7.33 12.69
C VAL A 160 -9.14 6.68 12.52
N TYR A 161 -9.34 6.04 11.38
CA TYR A 161 -10.59 5.38 11.03
C TYR A 161 -10.40 3.88 10.93
N ASP A 162 -11.34 3.09 11.45
CA ASP A 162 -11.39 1.65 11.18
C ASP A 162 -11.65 1.42 9.70
N ASP A 163 -10.90 0.51 9.10
CA ASP A 163 -11.05 0.17 7.68
C ASP A 163 -11.54 -1.27 7.49
N PRO A 164 -12.86 -1.50 7.50
CA PRO A 164 -13.42 -2.82 7.24
C PRO A 164 -13.30 -3.24 5.76
N ALA A 165 -13.13 -2.29 4.84
CA ALA A 165 -12.90 -2.58 3.43
C ALA A 165 -11.48 -3.12 3.19
N GLY A 166 -10.52 -2.78 4.07
CA GLY A 166 -9.12 -3.15 3.96
C GLY A 166 -8.45 -2.60 2.70
N VAL A 167 -8.89 -1.41 2.25
CA VAL A 167 -8.43 -0.75 1.02
C VAL A 167 -8.30 0.75 1.24
N LEU A 168 -7.25 1.34 0.71
CA LEU A 168 -7.08 2.78 0.64
C LEU A 168 -6.63 3.17 -0.77
N THR A 169 -7.18 4.28 -1.30
CA THR A 169 -6.73 4.89 -2.55
C THR A 169 -6.18 6.30 -2.30
N ASN A 170 -6.77 7.33 -2.89
CA ASN A 170 -6.35 8.72 -2.70
C ASN A 170 -7.57 9.55 -2.24
N ASN A 171 -7.70 10.81 -2.72
CA ASN A 171 -8.90 11.62 -2.48
C ASN A 171 -10.18 10.98 -3.07
N PRO A 172 -11.36 11.20 -2.48
CA PRO A 172 -11.65 12.05 -1.32
C PRO A 172 -11.23 11.40 0.01
N PRO A 173 -11.38 12.10 1.16
CA PRO A 173 -11.15 11.53 2.49
C PRO A 173 -11.87 10.20 2.71
N PHE A 174 -11.26 9.32 3.48
CA PHE A 174 -11.71 7.94 3.68
C PHE A 174 -13.18 7.76 4.08
N PRO A 175 -13.76 8.58 5.00
CA PRO A 175 -15.18 8.46 5.32
C PRO A 175 -16.10 8.68 4.13
N GLN A 176 -15.71 9.54 3.18
CA GLN A 176 -16.49 9.79 1.96
C GLN A 176 -16.38 8.61 0.99
N GLN A 177 -15.21 7.99 0.88
CA GLN A 177 -15.04 6.77 0.08
C GLN A 177 -15.88 5.61 0.63
N MET A 178 -15.86 5.41 1.95
CA MET A 178 -16.71 4.41 2.62
C MET A 178 -18.20 4.69 2.41
N PHE A 179 -18.62 5.95 2.54
CA PHE A 179 -20.00 6.33 2.28
C PHE A 179 -20.42 6.02 0.84
N ALA A 180 -19.54 6.28 -0.13
CA ALA A 180 -19.83 6.05 -1.55
C ALA A 180 -20.10 4.58 -1.89
N LEU A 181 -19.59 3.61 -1.10
CA LEU A 181 -19.88 2.17 -1.29
C LEU A 181 -21.36 1.86 -1.21
N ASN A 182 -22.16 2.67 -0.51
CA ASN A 182 -23.63 2.51 -0.46
C ASN A 182 -24.29 2.54 -1.86
N ASN A 183 -23.69 3.24 -2.81
CA ASN A 183 -24.19 3.29 -4.19
C ASN A 183 -23.96 1.98 -4.96
N PHE A 184 -23.16 1.08 -4.42
CA PHE A 184 -22.70 -0.15 -5.06
C PHE A 184 -23.19 -1.42 -4.34
N MET A 185 -24.15 -1.31 -3.41
CA MET A 185 -24.72 -2.45 -2.67
C MET A 185 -25.36 -3.53 -3.56
N HIS A 186 -25.69 -3.20 -4.80
CA HIS A 186 -26.25 -4.13 -5.79
C HIS A 186 -25.20 -5.03 -6.45
N LEU A 187 -23.92 -4.69 -6.32
CA LEU A 187 -22.83 -5.47 -6.92
C LEU A 187 -22.67 -6.83 -6.22
N SER A 188 -22.51 -7.87 -7.00
CA SER A 188 -22.40 -9.24 -6.52
C SER A 188 -21.55 -10.08 -7.47
N PRO A 189 -20.78 -11.09 -6.98
CA PRO A 189 -20.16 -12.08 -7.83
C PRO A 189 -21.17 -13.07 -8.43
N LYS A 190 -22.41 -13.08 -7.92
CA LYS A 190 -23.51 -13.94 -8.40
C LYS A 190 -24.19 -13.30 -9.60
N GLN A 191 -24.82 -14.13 -10.43
CA GLN A 191 -25.67 -13.65 -11.51
C GLN A 191 -26.92 -12.95 -10.93
N PRO A 192 -27.35 -11.80 -11.52
CA PRO A 192 -28.53 -11.09 -11.04
C PRO A 192 -29.82 -11.83 -11.43
N GLU A 193 -30.83 -11.65 -10.60
CA GLU A 193 -32.22 -11.98 -10.94
C GLU A 193 -32.86 -10.82 -11.68
N ASN A 194 -33.95 -11.07 -12.43
CA ASN A 194 -34.72 -10.01 -13.04
C ASN A 194 -35.58 -9.30 -11.98
N LEU A 195 -35.03 -8.24 -11.40
CA LEU A 195 -35.77 -7.35 -10.46
C LEU A 195 -36.29 -6.09 -11.14
N PHE A 196 -36.12 -5.97 -12.48
CA PHE A 196 -36.53 -4.77 -13.20
C PHE A 196 -38.06 -4.70 -13.35
N SER A 197 -38.71 -5.77 -13.81
CA SER A 197 -40.17 -5.91 -13.92
C SER A 197 -40.56 -7.34 -14.30
N ASP A 198 -41.58 -7.87 -13.64
CA ASP A 198 -42.19 -9.18 -14.00
C ASP A 198 -42.85 -9.14 -15.38
N ALA A 199 -43.20 -7.94 -15.87
CA ALA A 199 -43.84 -7.77 -17.19
C ALA A 199 -42.83 -7.93 -18.35
N LEU A 200 -41.51 -7.92 -18.07
CA LEU A 200 -40.47 -8.04 -19.08
C LEU A 200 -39.64 -9.30 -18.84
N PRO A 201 -39.67 -10.27 -19.76
CA PRO A 201 -38.88 -11.52 -19.62
C PRO A 201 -37.42 -11.29 -19.98
N LEU A 202 -36.73 -10.49 -19.14
CA LEU A 202 -35.30 -10.22 -19.32
C LEU A 202 -34.47 -11.44 -18.96
N THR A 203 -33.45 -11.73 -19.76
CA THR A 203 -32.59 -12.91 -19.60
C THR A 203 -31.13 -12.53 -19.54
N LEU A 204 -30.34 -13.38 -18.87
CA LEU A 204 -28.90 -13.23 -18.83
C LEU A 204 -28.28 -13.50 -20.20
N TYR A 205 -27.37 -12.63 -20.66
CA TYR A 205 -26.65 -12.81 -21.92
C TYR A 205 -25.15 -13.15 -21.73
N SER A 206 -24.62 -13.00 -20.51
CA SER A 206 -23.22 -13.36 -20.20
C SER A 206 -23.04 -13.69 -18.72
N ARG A 207 -21.89 -14.27 -18.38
CA ARG A 207 -21.43 -14.42 -17.00
C ARG A 207 -20.89 -13.08 -16.48
N GLY A 208 -20.87 -12.90 -15.15
CA GLY A 208 -20.33 -11.69 -14.50
C GLY A 208 -21.29 -10.50 -14.47
N MET A 209 -22.55 -10.66 -14.89
CA MET A 209 -23.54 -9.57 -14.92
C MET A 209 -23.90 -9.03 -13.53
N GLY A 210 -23.63 -9.77 -12.45
CA GLY A 210 -23.82 -9.26 -11.08
C GLY A 210 -22.90 -8.10 -10.72
N ALA A 211 -21.81 -7.91 -11.47
CA ALA A 211 -20.92 -6.77 -11.32
C ALA A 211 -21.18 -5.63 -12.32
N LEU A 212 -22.34 -5.60 -12.99
CA LEU A 212 -22.73 -4.47 -13.85
C LEU A 212 -22.78 -3.18 -13.03
N GLY A 213 -22.04 -2.16 -13.50
CA GLY A 213 -21.90 -0.89 -12.80
C GLY A 213 -20.63 -0.82 -11.91
N LEU A 214 -19.83 -1.90 -11.82
CA LEU A 214 -18.51 -1.80 -11.21
C LEU A 214 -17.66 -0.78 -11.98
N PRO A 215 -17.15 0.29 -11.32
CA PRO A 215 -16.43 1.35 -12.03
C PRO A 215 -15.17 0.84 -12.71
N GLY A 216 -14.93 1.25 -13.96
CA GLY A 216 -13.79 0.81 -14.76
C GLY A 216 -12.71 1.88 -14.97
N ASP A 217 -13.00 3.15 -14.64
CA ASP A 217 -12.04 4.24 -14.81
C ASP A 217 -10.95 4.25 -13.73
N LEU A 218 -9.90 5.06 -13.94
CA LEU A 218 -8.71 5.09 -13.10
C LEU A 218 -8.78 6.10 -11.95
N SER A 219 -9.91 6.80 -11.75
CA SER A 219 -10.07 7.73 -10.64
C SER A 219 -9.95 7.03 -9.28
N SER A 220 -9.57 7.80 -8.27
CA SER A 220 -9.38 7.26 -6.90
C SER A 220 -10.64 6.58 -6.36
N ALA A 221 -11.81 7.22 -6.50
CA ALA A 221 -13.08 6.67 -6.02
C ALA A 221 -13.45 5.37 -6.74
N SER A 222 -13.28 5.32 -8.06
CA SER A 222 -13.54 4.11 -8.86
C SER A 222 -12.60 2.96 -8.52
N ARG A 223 -11.31 3.27 -8.32
CA ARG A 223 -10.33 2.26 -7.88
C ARG A 223 -10.63 1.75 -6.47
N PHE A 224 -11.11 2.62 -5.56
CA PHE A 224 -11.52 2.20 -4.22
C PHE A 224 -12.63 1.16 -4.28
N VAL A 225 -13.71 1.45 -5.00
CA VAL A 225 -14.85 0.52 -5.17
C VAL A 225 -14.39 -0.79 -5.81
N ARG A 226 -13.60 -0.70 -6.89
CA ARG A 226 -13.13 -1.88 -7.63
C ARG A 226 -12.18 -2.73 -6.80
N ALA A 227 -11.23 -2.12 -6.09
CA ALA A 227 -10.32 -2.83 -5.20
C ALA A 227 -11.05 -3.49 -4.02
N ALA A 228 -11.99 -2.77 -3.39
CA ALA A 228 -12.80 -3.31 -2.30
C ALA A 228 -13.65 -4.50 -2.76
N PHE A 229 -14.35 -4.37 -3.90
CA PHE A 229 -15.13 -5.47 -4.47
C PHE A 229 -14.25 -6.67 -4.79
N THR A 230 -13.13 -6.46 -5.49
CA THR A 230 -12.22 -7.54 -5.86
C THR A 230 -11.63 -8.22 -4.63
N ARG A 231 -11.13 -7.46 -3.66
CA ARG A 231 -10.57 -7.98 -2.41
C ARG A 231 -11.56 -8.83 -1.62
N LEU A 232 -12.77 -8.32 -1.44
CA LEU A 232 -13.81 -8.95 -0.60
C LEU A 232 -14.37 -10.23 -1.21
N HIS A 233 -14.30 -10.38 -2.54
CA HIS A 233 -14.80 -11.55 -3.25
C HIS A 233 -13.71 -12.47 -3.80
N SER A 234 -12.43 -12.11 -3.62
CA SER A 234 -11.31 -12.94 -4.05
C SER A 234 -11.20 -14.23 -3.24
N VAL A 235 -10.91 -15.32 -3.93
CA VAL A 235 -10.65 -16.63 -3.35
C VAL A 235 -9.29 -17.10 -3.83
N SER A 236 -8.45 -17.61 -2.93
CA SER A 236 -7.17 -18.22 -3.27
C SER A 236 -7.09 -19.67 -2.79
N GLY A 237 -6.10 -20.42 -3.29
CA GLY A 237 -5.66 -21.64 -2.64
C GLY A 237 -5.03 -21.36 -1.27
N GLU A 238 -4.65 -22.44 -0.59
CA GLU A 238 -4.15 -22.37 0.79
C GLU A 238 -2.64 -22.10 0.88
N GLY A 239 -1.92 -22.29 -0.23
CA GLY A 239 -0.48 -22.11 -0.33
C GLY A 239 -0.07 -20.63 -0.33
N GLU A 240 1.17 -20.37 0.05
CA GLU A 240 1.69 -19.00 -0.01
C GLU A 240 1.75 -18.45 -1.44
N ALA A 241 2.21 -19.25 -2.38
CA ALA A 241 2.25 -18.85 -3.78
C ALA A 241 0.85 -18.51 -4.32
N ASP A 242 -0.19 -19.29 -3.93
CA ASP A 242 -1.58 -19.01 -4.31
C ASP A 242 -2.06 -17.67 -3.72
N SER A 243 -1.79 -17.44 -2.43
CA SER A 243 -2.19 -16.23 -1.73
C SER A 243 -1.49 -14.99 -2.28
N VAL A 244 -0.18 -15.07 -2.53
CA VAL A 244 0.62 -13.99 -3.15
C VAL A 244 0.14 -13.74 -4.57
N GLY A 245 -0.05 -14.77 -5.38
CA GLY A 245 -0.58 -14.65 -6.74
C GLY A 245 -1.94 -13.96 -6.75
N GLN A 246 -2.86 -14.37 -5.86
CA GLN A 246 -4.18 -13.77 -5.74
C GLN A 246 -4.09 -12.31 -5.28
N PHE A 247 -3.16 -11.97 -4.38
CA PHE A 247 -2.96 -10.59 -3.97
C PHE A 247 -2.55 -9.68 -5.13
N PHE A 248 -1.62 -10.15 -5.99
CA PHE A 248 -1.25 -9.40 -7.20
C PHE A 248 -2.41 -9.27 -8.18
N HIS A 249 -3.33 -10.27 -8.26
CA HIS A 249 -4.56 -10.13 -9.05
C HIS A 249 -5.52 -9.10 -8.47
N ILE A 250 -5.63 -8.99 -7.13
CA ILE A 250 -6.45 -7.95 -6.47
C ILE A 250 -5.96 -6.56 -6.87
N LEU A 251 -4.67 -6.27 -6.72
CA LEU A 251 -4.09 -4.99 -7.09
C LEU A 251 -3.99 -4.80 -8.61
N GLY A 252 -3.84 -5.88 -9.38
CA GLY A 252 -3.88 -5.85 -10.84
C GLY A 252 -5.21 -5.35 -11.40
N ALA A 253 -6.32 -5.50 -10.66
CA ALA A 253 -7.61 -4.95 -11.05
C ALA A 253 -7.64 -3.41 -11.08
N VAL A 254 -6.67 -2.74 -10.43
CA VAL A 254 -6.55 -1.28 -10.33
C VAL A 254 -5.20 -0.75 -10.81
N GLU A 255 -4.41 -1.61 -11.46
CA GLU A 255 -3.14 -1.24 -12.09
C GLU A 255 -3.36 -0.17 -13.17
N GLN A 256 -2.49 0.83 -13.21
CA GLN A 256 -2.56 1.91 -14.19
C GLN A 256 -1.62 1.64 -15.36
N GLN A 257 -2.19 1.60 -16.56
CA GLN A 257 -1.49 1.36 -17.81
C GLN A 257 -0.94 2.67 -18.36
N ASN A 258 0.32 2.64 -18.81
CA ASN A 258 0.95 3.79 -19.45
C ASN A 258 0.14 4.27 -20.67
N GLY A 259 -0.14 5.57 -20.74
CA GLY A 259 -0.95 6.17 -21.79
C GLY A 259 -2.44 6.33 -21.46
N CYS A 260 -2.94 5.70 -20.36
CA CYS A 260 -4.37 5.76 -20.01
C CYS A 260 -4.72 6.86 -18.99
N CYS A 261 -3.72 7.48 -18.36
CA CYS A 261 -3.90 8.60 -17.42
C CYS A 261 -2.86 9.69 -17.71
N GLU A 262 -3.25 10.69 -18.48
CA GLU A 262 -2.38 11.82 -18.80
C GLU A 262 -2.42 12.84 -17.65
N VAL A 263 -1.24 13.15 -17.10
CA VAL A 263 -1.07 14.14 -16.01
C VAL A 263 -0.75 15.52 -16.61
N ARG A 264 0.09 15.54 -17.64
CA ARG A 264 0.46 16.69 -18.45
C ARG A 264 0.66 16.23 -19.90
N PRO A 265 0.64 17.11 -20.88
CA PRO A 265 0.84 16.72 -22.27
C PRO A 265 2.07 15.84 -22.49
N GLY A 266 1.86 14.56 -22.83
CA GLY A 266 2.90 13.56 -23.04
C GLY A 266 3.46 12.89 -21.80
N GLU A 267 2.99 13.23 -20.60
CA GLU A 267 3.37 12.61 -19.34
C GLU A 267 2.20 11.78 -18.79
N TYR A 268 2.42 10.49 -18.59
CA TYR A 268 1.39 9.56 -18.21
C TYR A 268 1.69 8.91 -16.86
N GLU A 269 0.69 8.85 -16.00
CA GLU A 269 0.75 8.06 -14.78
C GLU A 269 0.65 6.57 -15.11
N ARG A 270 1.47 5.76 -14.45
CA ARG A 270 1.45 4.29 -14.54
C ARG A 270 1.84 3.68 -13.21
N THR A 271 1.50 2.42 -13.02
CA THR A 271 1.96 1.67 -11.85
C THR A 271 3.46 1.40 -11.95
N ILE A 272 4.28 2.10 -11.18
CA ILE A 272 5.74 1.94 -11.16
C ILE A 272 6.10 0.56 -10.60
N TYR A 273 5.50 0.23 -9.43
CA TYR A 273 5.61 -1.10 -8.82
C TYR A 273 4.31 -1.48 -8.11
N THR A 274 4.15 -2.80 -7.93
CA THR A 274 3.16 -3.38 -7.01
C THR A 274 3.92 -4.16 -5.96
N SER A 275 3.62 -3.92 -4.68
CA SER A 275 4.16 -4.67 -3.54
C SER A 275 3.13 -5.60 -2.93
N CYS A 276 3.63 -6.62 -2.26
CA CYS A 276 2.90 -7.53 -1.39
C CYS A 276 3.85 -8.01 -0.31
N TRP A 277 3.46 -8.05 0.95
CA TRP A 277 4.25 -8.73 1.97
C TRP A 277 3.42 -9.72 2.76
N ASN A 278 4.04 -10.84 3.11
CA ASN A 278 3.52 -11.78 4.08
C ASN A 278 4.00 -11.34 5.46
N ALA A 279 3.08 -10.80 6.27
CA ALA A 279 3.38 -10.25 7.57
C ALA A 279 3.84 -11.32 8.59
N ASP A 280 3.31 -12.54 8.48
CA ASP A 280 3.66 -13.63 9.41
C ASP A 280 5.06 -14.18 9.15
N ARG A 281 5.51 -14.18 7.88
CA ARG A 281 6.80 -14.73 7.46
C ARG A 281 7.90 -13.69 7.29
N GLY A 282 7.54 -12.41 7.17
CA GLY A 282 8.50 -11.34 6.88
C GLY A 282 9.09 -11.45 5.47
N ILE A 283 8.27 -11.76 4.48
CA ILE A 283 8.69 -11.83 3.07
C ILE A 283 8.03 -10.70 2.32
N TYR A 284 8.84 -9.89 1.65
CA TYR A 284 8.40 -8.79 0.82
C TYR A 284 8.50 -9.17 -0.66
N TYR A 285 7.38 -9.16 -1.37
CA TYR A 285 7.25 -9.48 -2.79
C TYR A 285 6.98 -8.21 -3.58
N TYR A 286 7.45 -8.15 -4.83
CA TYR A 286 7.14 -7.04 -5.71
C TYR A 286 7.16 -7.44 -7.19
N THR A 287 6.47 -6.66 -8.00
CA THR A 287 6.61 -6.57 -9.46
C THR A 287 6.86 -5.12 -9.83
N THR A 288 7.45 -4.86 -11.00
CA THR A 288 7.54 -3.50 -11.57
C THR A 288 6.79 -3.44 -12.89
N TYR A 289 6.49 -2.24 -13.37
CA TYR A 289 5.80 -2.07 -14.65
C TYR A 289 6.52 -2.79 -15.80
N THR A 290 7.84 -2.78 -15.78
CA THR A 290 8.72 -3.36 -16.81
C THR A 290 9.30 -4.73 -16.42
N ASN A 291 8.87 -5.32 -15.32
CA ASN A 291 9.15 -6.72 -14.94
C ASN A 291 7.96 -7.30 -14.16
N ARG A 292 7.17 -8.13 -14.85
CA ARG A 292 5.97 -8.74 -14.26
C ARG A 292 6.24 -10.01 -13.44
N ARG A 293 7.50 -10.48 -13.43
CA ARG A 293 7.90 -11.60 -12.59
C ARG A 293 7.91 -11.19 -11.13
N ILE A 294 7.21 -11.92 -10.27
CA ILE A 294 7.22 -11.68 -8.82
C ILE A 294 8.64 -11.95 -8.30
N SER A 295 9.23 -10.94 -7.70
CA SER A 295 10.52 -10.99 -7.00
C SER A 295 10.28 -10.90 -5.51
N ALA A 296 11.17 -11.48 -4.68
CA ALA A 296 11.00 -11.51 -3.23
C ALA A 296 12.31 -11.22 -2.50
N VAL A 297 12.19 -10.58 -1.34
CA VAL A 297 13.25 -10.43 -0.35
C VAL A 297 12.70 -10.91 0.99
N GLU A 298 13.40 -11.85 1.63
CA GLU A 298 13.02 -12.41 2.92
C GLU A 298 13.82 -11.75 4.04
N LEU A 299 13.13 -11.01 4.90
CA LEU A 299 13.74 -10.25 6.00
C LEU A 299 14.64 -11.12 6.90
N ARG A 300 14.18 -12.33 7.20
CA ARG A 300 14.86 -13.23 8.16
C ARG A 300 16.13 -13.91 7.61
N ARG A 301 16.44 -13.73 6.33
CA ARG A 301 17.70 -14.22 5.73
C ARG A 301 18.85 -13.23 5.89
N GLU A 302 18.55 -12.02 6.37
CA GLU A 302 19.53 -10.96 6.52
C GLU A 302 19.99 -10.79 7.98
N ASP A 303 21.10 -10.11 8.18
CA ASP A 303 21.59 -9.73 9.51
C ASP A 303 20.71 -8.57 10.06
N LEU A 304 19.70 -8.93 10.84
CA LEU A 304 18.77 -7.96 11.42
C LEU A 304 19.39 -7.13 12.55
N ASP A 305 20.59 -7.43 13.00
CA ASP A 305 21.32 -6.66 14.02
C ASP A 305 22.46 -5.82 13.41
N ALA A 306 22.58 -5.77 12.08
CA ALA A 306 23.48 -4.88 11.38
C ALA A 306 23.24 -3.40 11.73
N ALA A 307 24.28 -2.58 11.57
CA ALA A 307 24.21 -1.12 11.79
C ALA A 307 24.07 -0.31 10.49
N ALA A 308 23.94 -0.97 9.35
CA ALA A 308 23.81 -0.34 8.04
C ALA A 308 22.55 -0.84 7.32
N LEU A 309 21.99 0.00 6.44
CA LEU A 309 20.88 -0.40 5.57
C LEU A 309 21.33 -1.53 4.64
N ILE A 310 20.43 -2.50 4.41
CA ILE A 310 20.61 -3.54 3.40
C ILE A 310 19.67 -3.20 2.24
N ARG A 311 20.22 -3.12 1.01
CA ARG A 311 19.52 -2.53 -0.13
C ARG A 311 19.53 -3.48 -1.33
N TYR A 312 18.40 -3.61 -1.97
CA TYR A 312 18.19 -4.41 -3.19
C TYR A 312 17.56 -3.54 -4.27
N PRO A 313 18.28 -3.19 -5.35
CA PRO A 313 17.69 -2.51 -6.49
C PRO A 313 16.53 -3.33 -7.07
N MET A 314 15.44 -2.67 -7.40
CA MET A 314 14.31 -3.35 -8.04
C MET A 314 14.69 -3.89 -9.42
N ARG A 315 14.12 -5.06 -9.77
CA ARG A 315 14.25 -5.64 -11.10
C ARG A 315 13.31 -4.90 -12.05
N THR A 316 13.90 -4.21 -13.02
CA THR A 316 13.14 -3.38 -13.98
C THR A 316 13.24 -3.87 -15.42
N ARG A 317 14.03 -4.93 -15.69
CA ARG A 317 14.14 -5.52 -17.01
C ARG A 317 13.17 -6.68 -17.13
N GLU A 318 12.32 -6.67 -18.17
CA GLU A 318 11.38 -7.75 -18.47
C GLU A 318 12.12 -9.10 -18.60
N ASP A 319 11.52 -10.13 -18.03
CA ASP A 319 12.07 -11.48 -17.95
C ASP A 319 11.08 -12.46 -18.61
N ILE A 320 11.15 -12.51 -19.95
CA ILE A 320 10.29 -13.39 -20.75
C ILE A 320 10.91 -14.78 -20.76
N PHE A 321 10.19 -15.75 -20.20
CA PHE A 321 10.58 -17.17 -20.22
C PHE A 321 10.13 -17.83 -21.52
N TYR A 322 11.09 -18.30 -22.31
CA TYR A 322 10.83 -19.06 -23.54
C TYR A 322 10.81 -20.55 -23.23
N GLN A 323 9.64 -21.19 -23.27
CA GLN A 323 9.46 -22.62 -22.98
C GLN A 323 10.20 -23.55 -23.94
N ASN A 324 10.49 -23.10 -25.16
CA ASN A 324 11.17 -23.84 -26.22
C ASN A 324 12.64 -23.43 -26.41
N ALA A 325 13.22 -22.67 -25.48
CA ALA A 325 14.64 -22.36 -25.55
C ALA A 325 15.50 -23.60 -25.28
N PRO A 326 16.64 -23.80 -25.97
CA PRO A 326 17.51 -24.95 -25.72
C PRO A 326 17.99 -24.92 -24.24
N GLY A 327 17.81 -26.03 -23.52
CA GLY A 327 18.25 -26.18 -22.12
C GLY A 327 17.24 -25.80 -21.04
N THR A 328 15.98 -25.44 -21.40
CA THR A 328 14.88 -25.33 -20.44
C THR A 328 14.23 -26.71 -20.25
N GLU A 329 14.68 -27.46 -19.24
CA GLU A 329 13.92 -28.61 -18.73
C GLU A 329 12.73 -28.06 -17.93
N SER A 330 11.53 -28.64 -18.20
CA SER A 330 10.25 -28.30 -17.57
C SER A 330 10.15 -28.80 -16.13
#